data_ff746064dc54ef0ce1d882335eb7e379
#
_entry.id   ff746064dc54ef0ce1d882335eb7e379
#
_cell.length_a   1.000
_cell.length_b   1.000
_cell.length_c   1.000
_cell.angle_alpha   90.00
_cell.angle_beta   90.00
_cell.angle_gamma   90.00
#
_symmetry.space_group_name_H-M   'P 1'
#
loop_
_entity.id
_entity.type
_entity.pdbx_description
1 polymer ?
#
loop_
_entity_poly.entity_id
_entity_poly.type
_entity_poly.pdbx_seq_one_letter_code
_entity_poly.pdbx_strand_id
1 'polypeptide(L)'
;MRQVFEHLAQTIKQKKGGDPDKSYIAKRFSKGREKMAQKIGEEGVELALAVVKRDKGEIILESADLIFHMMLALEEAGIDFEQVVAELASRDGISGLEEKSKR
;
A
#
# COMPACT_ATOMS: atom_id res chain seq x y z
N MET A 1 -6.28 9.12 11.85
CA MET A 1 -5.72 7.99 11.10
C MET A 1 -6.49 7.73 9.80
N ARG A 2 -7.79 7.51 9.89
CA ARG A 2 -8.61 7.26 8.70
C ARG A 2 -8.56 8.40 7.69
N GLN A 3 -8.56 9.65 8.17
CA GLN A 3 -8.50 10.83 7.32
C GLN A 3 -7.22 10.91 6.49
N VAL A 4 -6.10 10.43 7.02
CA VAL A 4 -4.84 10.42 6.28
C VAL A 4 -4.95 9.50 5.07
N PHE A 5 -5.53 8.31 5.24
CA PHE A 5 -5.71 7.36 4.15
C PHE A 5 -6.70 7.89 3.11
N GLU A 6 -7.80 8.48 3.56
CA GLU A 6 -8.80 9.05 2.64
C GLU A 6 -8.20 10.18 1.81
N HIS A 7 -7.44 11.06 2.45
CA HIS A 7 -6.78 12.16 1.76
C HIS A 7 -5.75 11.64 0.74
N LEU A 8 -4.94 10.67 1.15
CA LEU A 8 -3.94 10.09 0.26
C LEU A 8 -4.60 9.40 -0.93
N ALA A 9 -5.68 8.66 -0.70
CA ALA A 9 -6.41 8.00 -1.78
C ALA A 9 -6.93 9.02 -2.80
N GLN A 10 -7.46 10.14 -2.33
CA GLN A 10 -7.94 11.19 -3.23
C GLN A 10 -6.80 11.84 -4.00
N THR A 11 -5.68 12.09 -3.33
CA THR A 11 -4.50 12.67 -3.99
C THR A 11 -4.02 11.75 -5.10
N ILE A 12 -4.00 10.45 -4.85
CA ILE A 12 -3.60 9.46 -5.86
C ILE A 12 -4.53 9.50 -7.07
N LYS A 13 -5.85 9.52 -6.83
CA LYS A 13 -6.83 9.62 -7.92
C LYS A 13 -6.63 10.88 -8.76
N GLN A 14 -6.38 12.01 -8.11
CA GLN A 14 -6.19 13.28 -8.80
C GLN A 14 -4.93 13.31 -9.65
N LYS A 15 -3.88 12.64 -9.21
CA LYS A 15 -2.56 12.76 -9.83
C LYS A 15 -2.23 11.65 -10.82
N LYS A 16 -2.98 10.55 -10.83
CA LYS A 16 -2.60 9.38 -11.61
C LYS A 16 -2.50 9.61 -13.11
N GLY A 17 -3.28 10.52 -13.66
CA GLY A 17 -3.24 10.86 -15.09
C GLY A 17 -2.44 12.10 -15.42
N GLY A 18 -1.68 12.62 -14.46
CA GLY A 18 -0.95 13.86 -14.61
C GLY A 18 0.38 13.70 -15.33
N ASP A 19 1.17 14.77 -15.26
CA ASP A 19 2.47 14.85 -15.91
C ASP A 19 3.51 14.06 -15.09
N PRO A 20 4.09 12.99 -15.67
CA PRO A 20 5.11 12.18 -14.95
C PRO A 20 6.34 12.97 -14.54
N ASP A 21 6.62 14.09 -15.21
CA ASP A 21 7.79 14.91 -14.87
C ASP A 21 7.52 15.82 -13.66
N LYS A 22 6.26 16.00 -13.30
CA LYS A 22 5.85 16.90 -12.21
C LYS A 22 5.30 16.20 -10.99
N SER A 23 4.95 14.94 -11.12
CA SER A 23 4.31 14.18 -10.04
C SER A 23 4.90 12.78 -9.94
N TYR A 24 5.38 12.42 -8.76
CA TYR A 24 5.88 11.07 -8.49
C TYR A 24 4.77 10.05 -8.71
N ILE A 25 3.54 10.36 -8.25
CA ILE A 25 2.39 9.47 -8.43
C ILE A 25 2.14 9.23 -9.92
N ALA A 26 2.07 10.30 -10.72
CA ALA A 26 1.87 10.17 -12.16
C ALA A 26 2.99 9.36 -12.80
N LYS A 27 4.22 9.56 -12.35
CA LYS A 27 5.37 8.82 -12.86
C LYS A 27 5.23 7.33 -12.58
N ARG A 28 4.80 6.95 -11.37
CA ARG A 28 4.61 5.55 -11.03
C ARG A 28 3.52 4.91 -11.89
N PHE A 29 2.42 5.61 -12.12
CA PHE A 29 1.36 5.09 -13.00
C PHE A 29 1.84 4.94 -14.43
N SER A 30 2.67 5.85 -14.92
CA SER A 30 3.19 5.78 -16.28
C SER A 30 4.08 4.56 -16.52
N LYS A 31 4.66 3.99 -15.47
CA LYS A 31 5.53 2.82 -15.56
C LYS A 31 4.78 1.50 -15.60
N GLY A 32 3.49 1.51 -15.27
CA GLY A 32 2.62 0.37 -15.44
C GLY A 32 2.55 -0.57 -14.25
N ARG A 33 1.64 -1.53 -14.38
CA ARG A 33 1.26 -2.46 -13.32
C ARG A 33 2.40 -3.34 -12.82
N GLU A 34 3.21 -3.88 -13.73
CA GLU A 34 4.32 -4.75 -13.36
C GLU A 34 5.35 -4.02 -12.50
N LYS A 35 5.60 -2.74 -12.82
CA LYS A 35 6.51 -1.94 -12.01
C LYS A 35 5.93 -1.60 -10.65
N MET A 36 4.62 -1.42 -10.57
CA MET A 36 3.95 -1.25 -9.27
C MET A 36 4.11 -2.50 -8.42
N ALA A 37 3.90 -3.67 -9.01
CA ALA A 37 4.07 -4.95 -8.30
C ALA A 37 5.52 -5.13 -7.84
N GLN A 38 6.47 -4.79 -8.70
CA GLN A 38 7.90 -4.87 -8.37
C GLN A 38 8.22 -4.00 -7.15
N LYS A 39 7.70 -2.77 -7.12
CA LYS A 39 7.93 -1.86 -5.99
C LYS A 39 7.38 -2.42 -4.68
N ILE A 40 6.20 -3.00 -4.72
CA ILE A 40 5.61 -3.62 -3.54
C ILE A 40 6.51 -4.73 -3.01
N GLY A 41 7.04 -5.58 -3.90
CA GLY A 41 7.96 -6.64 -3.51
C GLY A 41 9.24 -6.09 -2.89
N GLU A 42 9.84 -5.07 -3.51
CA GLU A 42 11.06 -4.45 -3.01
C GLU A 42 10.86 -3.81 -1.64
N GLU A 43 9.79 -3.02 -1.49
CA GLU A 43 9.50 -2.37 -0.22
C GLU A 43 9.17 -3.38 0.88
N GLY A 44 8.51 -4.48 0.51
CA GLY A 44 8.23 -5.57 1.45
C GLY A 44 9.50 -6.22 1.98
N VAL A 45 10.47 -6.48 1.11
CA VAL A 45 11.75 -7.04 1.51
C VAL A 45 12.51 -6.05 2.41
N GLU A 46 12.52 -4.77 2.04
CA GLU A 46 13.19 -3.75 2.84
C GLU A 46 12.58 -3.64 4.24
N LEU A 47 11.25 -3.72 4.33
CA LEU A 47 10.58 -3.73 5.62
C LEU A 47 10.98 -4.96 6.44
N ALA A 48 11.00 -6.14 5.81
CA ALA A 48 11.39 -7.37 6.49
C ALA A 48 12.81 -7.27 7.07
N LEU A 49 13.74 -6.72 6.30
CA LEU A 49 15.12 -6.50 6.76
C LEU A 49 15.19 -5.51 7.92
N ALA A 50 14.40 -4.44 7.85
CA ALA A 50 14.35 -3.45 8.92
C ALA A 50 13.82 -4.08 10.23
N VAL A 51 12.83 -4.96 10.11
CA VAL A 51 12.27 -5.69 11.26
C VAL A 51 13.34 -6.57 11.91
N VAL A 52 14.10 -7.31 11.11
CA VAL A 52 15.19 -8.17 11.61
C VAL A 52 16.25 -7.37 12.34
N LYS A 53 16.60 -6.19 11.80
CA LYS A 53 17.59 -5.31 12.42
C LYS A 53 17.06 -4.60 13.67
N ARG A 54 15.74 -4.59 13.87
CA ARG A 54 15.08 -3.86 14.95
C ARG A 54 15.34 -2.36 14.88
N ASP A 55 15.53 -1.82 13.71
CA ASP A 55 15.70 -0.39 13.50
C ASP A 55 14.34 0.27 13.39
N LYS A 56 13.89 0.90 14.47
CA LYS A 56 12.55 1.48 14.54
C LYS A 56 12.31 2.55 13.49
N GLY A 57 13.32 3.38 13.23
CA GLY A 57 13.20 4.44 12.22
C GLY A 57 13.00 3.86 10.83
N GLU A 58 13.79 2.85 10.47
CA GLU A 58 13.65 2.18 9.18
C GLU A 58 12.32 1.43 9.07
N ILE A 59 11.87 0.79 10.15
CA ILE A 59 10.59 0.09 10.16
C ILE A 59 9.45 1.06 9.82
N ILE A 60 9.45 2.22 10.46
CA ILE A 60 8.41 3.24 10.19
C ILE A 60 8.48 3.71 8.75
N LEU A 61 9.67 4.05 8.27
CA LEU A 61 9.87 4.54 6.92
C LEU A 61 9.45 3.52 5.87
N GLU A 62 9.92 2.28 6.00
CA GLU A 62 9.61 1.22 5.03
C GLU A 62 8.16 0.79 5.09
N SER A 63 7.54 0.85 6.28
CA SER A 63 6.10 0.58 6.40
C SER A 63 5.28 1.62 5.64
N ALA A 64 5.65 2.89 5.77
CA ALA A 64 4.96 3.97 5.04
C ALA A 64 5.15 3.81 3.54
N ASP A 65 6.36 3.48 3.09
CA ASP A 65 6.64 3.26 1.67
C ASP A 65 5.83 2.09 1.12
N LEU A 66 5.74 1.00 1.85
CA LEU A 66 4.97 -0.16 1.43
C LEU A 66 3.49 0.17 1.30
N ILE A 67 2.93 0.85 2.29
CA ILE A 67 1.52 1.26 2.26
C ILE A 67 1.26 2.19 1.07
N PHE A 68 2.15 3.15 0.84
CA PHE A 68 2.01 4.09 -0.26
C PHE A 68 1.96 3.36 -1.61
N HIS A 69 2.90 2.46 -1.85
CA HIS A 69 2.94 1.72 -3.12
C HIS A 69 1.78 0.74 -3.25
N MET A 70 1.33 0.16 -2.13
CA MET A 70 0.13 -0.65 -2.12
C MET A 70 -1.09 0.16 -2.56
N MET A 71 -1.22 1.39 -2.07
CA MET A 71 -2.35 2.24 -2.43
C MET A 71 -2.34 2.65 -3.89
N LEU A 72 -1.16 2.85 -4.49
CA LEU A 72 -1.06 3.08 -5.94
C LEU A 72 -1.61 1.88 -6.71
N ALA A 73 -1.21 0.68 -6.31
CA ALA A 73 -1.65 -0.55 -6.98
C ALA A 73 -3.15 -0.79 -6.82
N LEU A 74 -3.71 -0.45 -5.66
CA LEU A 74 -5.16 -0.56 -5.44
C LEU A 74 -5.92 0.37 -6.37
N GLU A 75 -5.47 1.60 -6.52
CA GLU A 75 -6.12 2.54 -7.43
C GLU A 75 -6.02 2.05 -8.88
N GLU A 76 -4.87 1.52 -9.29
CA GLU A 76 -4.71 0.96 -10.62
C GLU A 76 -5.68 -0.20 -10.86
N ALA A 77 -5.91 -1.02 -9.84
CA ALA A 77 -6.81 -2.17 -9.94
C ALA A 77 -8.29 -1.80 -9.79
N GLY A 78 -8.60 -0.54 -9.53
CA GLY A 78 -9.98 -0.10 -9.34
C GLY A 78 -10.58 -0.49 -7.99
N ILE A 79 -9.74 -0.64 -6.98
CA ILE A 79 -10.15 -1.05 -5.63
C ILE A 79 -10.03 0.14 -4.69
N ASP A 80 -11.11 0.48 -3.99
CA ASP A 80 -11.06 1.51 -2.96
C ASP A 80 -10.40 0.97 -1.69
N PHE A 81 -9.60 1.80 -1.04
CA PHE A 81 -8.93 1.43 0.19
C PHE A 81 -9.93 0.96 1.26
N GLU A 82 -11.14 1.52 1.25
CA GLU A 82 -12.20 1.11 2.18
C GLU A 82 -12.54 -0.38 2.07
N GLN A 83 -12.36 -0.98 0.90
CA GLN A 83 -12.60 -2.42 0.73
C GLN A 83 -11.58 -3.24 1.50
N VAL A 84 -10.33 -2.77 1.56
CA VAL A 84 -9.28 -3.40 2.36
C VAL A 84 -9.59 -3.25 3.85
N VAL A 85 -10.02 -2.04 4.25
CA VAL A 85 -10.40 -1.77 5.63
C VAL A 85 -11.55 -2.69 6.06
N ALA A 86 -12.55 -2.85 5.19
CA ALA A 86 -13.69 -3.73 5.47
C ALA A 86 -13.25 -5.18 5.66
N GLU A 87 -12.31 -5.65 4.83
CA GLU A 87 -11.77 -7.00 4.98
C GLU A 87 -11.04 -7.17 6.31
N LEU A 88 -10.25 -6.18 6.71
CA LEU A 88 -9.58 -6.21 8.01
C LEU A 88 -10.60 -6.23 9.17
N ALA A 89 -11.63 -5.42 9.07
CA ALA A 89 -12.69 -5.37 10.08
C ALA A 89 -13.40 -6.72 10.21
N SER A 90 -13.59 -7.41 9.10
CA SER A 90 -14.26 -8.72 9.11
C SER A 90 -13.45 -9.80 9.82
N ARG A 91 -12.15 -9.57 9.99
CA ARG A 91 -11.26 -10.50 10.70
C ARG A 91 -11.17 -10.22 12.19
N ASP A 92 -11.75 -9.11 12.63
CA ASP A 92 -11.72 -8.73 14.04
C ASP A 92 -12.49 -9.79 14.86
N GLY A 93 -11.86 -10.29 15.93
CA GLY A 93 -12.44 -11.33 16.77
C GLY A 93 -12.33 -12.74 16.24
N ILE A 94 -11.76 -12.94 15.04
CA ILE A 94 -11.54 -14.28 14.48
C ILE A 94 -10.07 -14.66 14.71
N SER A 95 -9.81 -15.86 15.28
CA SER A 95 -8.45 -16.32 15.49
C SER A 95 -7.75 -16.58 14.16
N GLY A 96 -6.42 -16.43 14.14
CA GLY A 96 -5.64 -16.71 12.94
C GLY A 96 -5.83 -18.12 12.42
N LEU A 97 -6.02 -19.08 13.32
CA LEU A 97 -6.25 -20.47 12.95
C LEU A 97 -7.59 -20.66 12.25
N GLU A 98 -8.65 -20.03 12.77
CA GLU A 98 -9.97 -20.06 12.14
C GLU A 98 -9.94 -19.40 10.77
N GLU A 99 -9.28 -18.28 10.66
CA GLU A 99 -9.13 -17.57 9.40
C GLU A 99 -8.48 -18.45 8.33
N LYS A 100 -7.40 -19.14 8.68
CA LYS A 100 -6.73 -20.06 7.76
C LYS A 100 -7.64 -21.21 7.32
N SER A 101 -8.44 -21.74 8.23
CA SER A 101 -9.32 -22.87 7.91
C SER A 101 -10.44 -22.49 6.95
N LYS A 102 -10.79 -21.18 6.90
CA LYS A 102 -11.86 -20.68 6.02
C LYS A 102 -11.37 -20.32 4.62
N ARG A 103 -10.07 -20.21 4.43
CA ARG A 103 -9.50 -19.92 3.12
C ARG A 103 -9.34 -21.19 2.34
#